data_38f2f4b71bc95e2a59f570866d3157ea
#
_entry.id   38f2f4b71bc95e2a59f570866d3157ea
#
_cell.length_a   1.000
_cell.length_b   1.000
_cell.length_c   1.000
_cell.angle_alpha   90.00
_cell.angle_beta   90.00
_cell.angle_gamma   90.00
#
_symmetry.space_group_name_H-M   'P 1'
#
loop_
_entity.id
_entity.type
_entity.pdbx_description
1 polymer ?
#
loop_
_entity_poly.entity_id
_entity_poly.type
_entity_poly.pdbx_seq_one_letter_code
_entity_poly.pdbx_strand_id
1 'polypeptide(L)'
;MSKSKKKTTALSGNTTAQAFSFGDPIPVLDRAEILNYFESVLVYEKYYNPPINLGYLAKALGASPHHQSAITVKKNILLSTCKTTALLPRTQLEKLVQDYLVFGNAFIEVVKNAFGDVIALRSPLAKYMRVGVDEGQFFQIVTGYEEYEFKKGSVLQLINPDINQEIYGVPEYLAALQSAFLNESATLFRRKYYLNGAHAGSIIYMTDPTQNKDDIQSIKDQIKQTKGTGNFKNLFVYIPNGKKDGFQVIPLSDAVSKDDFLNIKNASRDDVLAAHRVPPQLMGIVPNNTGGFGDVEKATKVFFVNEIIPLQERLKEINERLGIEVITFSEYKLLEEK
;
A
#
# COMPACT_ATOMS: atom_id res chain seq x y z
N MET A 1 14.84 60.56 -16.36
CA MET A 1 15.48 59.60 -15.42
C MET A 1 14.44 59.13 -14.44
N SER A 2 13.78 58.01 -14.67
CA SER A 2 12.78 57.43 -13.78
C SER A 2 13.29 56.08 -13.29
N LYS A 3 13.49 55.96 -11.97
CA LYS A 3 13.96 54.75 -11.31
C LYS A 3 12.77 53.80 -11.11
N SER A 4 12.73 52.70 -11.83
CA SER A 4 11.83 51.60 -11.60
C SER A 4 12.24 50.85 -10.35
N LYS A 5 11.35 50.81 -9.34
CA LYS A 5 11.45 49.95 -8.19
C LYS A 5 10.96 48.56 -8.52
N LYS A 6 11.85 47.57 -8.56
CA LYS A 6 11.47 46.16 -8.57
C LYS A 6 10.82 45.78 -7.24
N LYS A 7 9.55 45.40 -7.27
CA LYS A 7 8.87 44.71 -6.18
C LYS A 7 9.27 43.26 -6.21
N THR A 8 9.97 42.83 -5.18
CA THR A 8 10.24 41.41 -4.90
C THR A 8 8.97 40.83 -4.29
N THR A 9 8.26 40.01 -5.04
CA THR A 9 7.12 39.23 -4.54
C THR A 9 7.68 38.03 -3.81
N ALA A 10 7.53 37.99 -2.48
CA ALA A 10 7.80 36.82 -1.68
C ALA A 10 6.75 35.76 -2.00
N LEU A 11 7.15 34.63 -2.54
CA LEU A 11 6.35 33.43 -2.66
C LEU A 11 6.15 32.84 -1.25
N SER A 12 4.99 33.10 -0.66
CA SER A 12 4.53 32.37 0.53
C SER A 12 4.13 30.96 0.08
N GLY A 13 5.03 30.00 0.26
CA GLY A 13 4.73 28.58 0.11
C GLY A 13 3.76 28.14 1.20
N ASN A 14 2.47 28.13 0.91
CA ASN A 14 1.50 27.37 1.70
C ASN A 14 1.79 25.88 1.49
N THR A 15 2.60 25.31 2.36
CA THR A 15 2.69 23.84 2.54
C THR A 15 1.40 23.41 3.24
N THR A 16 0.31 23.26 2.47
CA THR A 16 -0.85 22.51 2.89
C THR A 16 -0.41 21.07 3.06
N ALA A 17 -0.28 20.61 4.31
CA ALA A 17 -0.20 19.20 4.62
C ALA A 17 -1.46 18.54 4.03
N GLN A 18 -1.31 17.89 2.89
CA GLN A 18 -2.36 17.06 2.34
C GLN A 18 -2.46 15.82 3.23
N ALA A 19 -3.41 15.86 4.17
CA ALA A 19 -3.89 14.65 4.77
C ALA A 19 -4.52 13.84 3.65
N PHE A 20 -3.95 12.69 3.34
CA PHE A 20 -4.55 11.70 2.46
C PHE A 20 -5.79 11.18 3.20
N SER A 21 -6.96 11.69 2.85
CA SER A 21 -8.21 11.05 3.15
C SER A 21 -8.40 9.98 2.08
N PHE A 22 -8.16 8.73 2.44
CA PHE A 22 -8.84 7.65 1.73
C PHE A 22 -10.34 7.92 1.95
N GLY A 23 -11.13 7.93 0.87
CA GLY A 23 -12.57 8.12 0.97
C GLY A 23 -13.21 7.20 2.00
N ASP A 24 -14.48 7.39 2.27
CA ASP A 24 -15.24 6.54 3.18
C ASP A 24 -14.98 5.07 2.85
N PRO A 25 -14.92 4.18 3.85
CA PRO A 25 -14.68 2.75 3.62
C PRO A 25 -15.74 2.20 2.68
N ILE A 26 -15.35 2.00 1.42
CA ILE A 26 -16.20 1.43 0.39
C ILE A 26 -15.90 -0.08 0.37
N PRO A 27 -16.91 -0.94 0.49
CA PRO A 27 -16.70 -2.38 0.36
C PRO A 27 -16.05 -2.70 -0.99
N VAL A 28 -15.04 -3.57 -1.00
CA VAL A 28 -14.40 -4.07 -2.25
C VAL A 28 -15.45 -4.67 -3.20
N LEU A 29 -16.58 -5.08 -2.63
CA LEU A 29 -17.75 -5.59 -3.36
C LEU A 29 -18.73 -4.48 -3.78
N ASP A 30 -18.39 -3.19 -3.68
CA ASP A 30 -19.24 -2.17 -4.27
C ASP A 30 -19.24 -2.35 -5.79
N ARG A 31 -20.42 -2.62 -6.29
CA ARG A 31 -20.65 -3.11 -7.68
C ARG A 31 -20.03 -2.22 -8.76
N ALA A 32 -19.87 -0.94 -8.50
CA ALA A 32 -19.28 0.00 -9.46
C ALA A 32 -17.78 -0.27 -9.68
N GLU A 33 -17.02 -0.59 -8.63
CA GLU A 33 -15.60 -0.90 -8.75
C GLU A 33 -15.36 -2.32 -9.25
N ILE A 34 -16.25 -3.27 -8.92
CA ILE A 34 -16.20 -4.62 -9.47
C ILE A 34 -16.52 -4.62 -10.96
N LEU A 35 -17.48 -3.83 -11.41
CA LEU A 35 -17.78 -3.70 -12.84
C LEU A 35 -16.61 -3.09 -13.60
N ASN A 36 -15.91 -2.14 -13.03
CA ASN A 36 -14.66 -1.62 -13.59
C ASN A 36 -13.49 -2.61 -13.48
N TYR A 37 -13.59 -3.62 -12.61
CA TYR A 37 -12.64 -4.69 -12.44
C TYR A 37 -12.79 -5.78 -13.51
N PHE A 38 -13.99 -5.98 -14.06
CA PHE A 38 -14.28 -7.01 -15.07
C PHE A 38 -13.84 -6.62 -16.48
N GLU A 39 -13.69 -5.35 -16.77
CA GLU A 39 -13.37 -4.90 -18.12
C GLU A 39 -12.12 -4.04 -18.13
N SER A 40 -11.08 -4.53 -18.79
CA SER A 40 -9.95 -3.69 -19.16
C SER A 40 -10.43 -2.65 -20.16
N VAL A 41 -10.42 -1.38 -19.78
CA VAL A 41 -10.91 -0.30 -20.61
C VAL A 41 -9.96 -0.08 -21.78
N LEU A 42 -10.49 -0.21 -23.00
CA LEU A 42 -9.76 0.12 -24.22
C LEU A 42 -9.55 1.63 -24.34
N VAL A 43 -8.31 2.04 -24.55
CA VAL A 43 -7.93 3.44 -24.66
C VAL A 43 -7.49 3.74 -26.08
N TYR A 44 -8.15 4.67 -26.74
CA TYR A 44 -7.86 5.14 -28.11
C TYR A 44 -7.70 4.01 -29.13
N GLU A 45 -8.43 2.91 -28.96
CA GLU A 45 -8.33 1.71 -29.83
C GLU A 45 -6.90 1.15 -29.95
N LYS A 46 -6.02 1.44 -28.99
CA LYS A 46 -4.59 1.18 -29.06
C LYS A 46 -4.12 0.16 -28.02
N TYR A 47 -4.52 0.35 -26.77
CA TYR A 47 -4.15 -0.52 -25.65
C TYR A 47 -5.22 -0.56 -24.57
N TYR A 48 -5.12 -1.54 -23.70
CA TYR A 48 -5.99 -1.70 -22.55
C TYR A 48 -5.39 -1.07 -21.31
N ASN A 49 -6.20 -0.36 -20.53
CA ASN A 49 -5.82 0.01 -19.18
C ASN A 49 -6.01 -1.18 -18.23
N PRO A 50 -5.14 -1.33 -17.22
CA PRO A 50 -5.35 -2.32 -16.18
C PRO A 50 -6.70 -2.11 -15.47
N PRO A 51 -7.39 -3.20 -15.07
CA PRO A 51 -8.70 -3.13 -14.40
C PRO A 51 -8.61 -2.43 -13.05
N ILE A 52 -7.44 -2.49 -12.41
CA ILE A 52 -7.13 -1.83 -11.14
C ILE A 52 -6.03 -0.82 -11.40
N ASN A 53 -6.15 0.37 -10.82
CA ASN A 53 -5.12 1.38 -10.91
C ASN A 53 -3.82 0.92 -10.23
N LEU A 54 -2.81 0.57 -11.02
CA LEU A 54 -1.52 0.07 -10.52
C LEU A 54 -0.78 1.14 -9.68
N GLY A 55 -1.03 2.43 -9.92
CA GLY A 55 -0.51 3.50 -9.07
C GLY A 55 -1.13 3.49 -7.67
N TYR A 56 -2.39 3.10 -7.55
CA TYR A 56 -3.05 2.89 -6.27
C TYR A 56 -2.47 1.69 -5.52
N LEU A 57 -2.29 0.54 -6.19
CA LEU A 57 -1.66 -0.65 -5.60
C LEU A 57 -0.24 -0.36 -5.11
N ALA A 58 0.54 0.41 -5.88
CA ALA A 58 1.88 0.83 -5.48
C ALA A 58 1.88 1.68 -4.20
N LYS A 59 0.88 2.55 -4.01
CA LYS A 59 0.71 3.34 -2.78
C LYS A 59 0.20 2.47 -1.63
N ALA A 60 -0.75 1.58 -1.91
CA ALA A 60 -1.34 0.69 -0.92
C ALA A 60 -0.30 -0.27 -0.31
N LEU A 61 0.80 -0.57 -1.01
CA LEU A 61 1.91 -1.34 -0.46
C LEU A 61 2.42 -0.79 0.88
N GLY A 62 2.44 0.53 1.04
CA GLY A 62 2.87 1.21 2.26
C GLY A 62 1.77 1.43 3.31
N ALA A 63 0.52 1.01 3.06
CA ALA A 63 -0.59 1.25 3.97
C ALA A 63 -0.44 0.50 5.31
N SER A 64 0.08 -0.72 5.26
CA SER A 64 0.33 -1.52 6.47
C SER A 64 1.74 -2.09 6.46
N PRO A 65 2.47 -2.03 7.59
CA PRO A 65 3.78 -2.65 7.70
C PRO A 65 3.73 -4.17 7.48
N HIS A 66 2.61 -4.80 7.84
CA HIS A 66 2.41 -6.24 7.67
C HIS A 66 2.25 -6.62 6.20
N HIS A 67 1.54 -5.79 5.42
CA HIS A 67 1.36 -5.98 3.98
C HIS A 67 2.71 -5.91 3.24
N GLN A 68 3.45 -4.83 3.44
CA GLN A 68 4.77 -4.67 2.81
C GLN A 68 5.76 -5.75 3.23
N SER A 69 5.79 -6.09 4.53
CA SER A 69 6.70 -7.11 5.05
C SER A 69 6.39 -8.50 4.52
N ALA A 70 5.11 -8.86 4.37
CA ALA A 70 4.71 -10.15 3.81
C ALA A 70 5.20 -10.32 2.36
N ILE A 71 5.04 -9.30 1.52
CA ILE A 71 5.59 -9.29 0.15
C ILE A 71 7.12 -9.37 0.18
N THR A 72 7.77 -8.65 1.10
CA THR A 72 9.23 -8.67 1.24
C THR A 72 9.73 -10.06 1.63
N VAL A 73 9.07 -10.74 2.57
CA VAL A 73 9.42 -12.10 2.99
C VAL A 73 9.31 -13.07 1.81
N LYS A 74 8.17 -13.07 1.10
CA LYS A 74 7.99 -13.88 -0.12
C LYS A 74 9.12 -13.65 -1.12
N LYS A 75 9.37 -12.38 -1.45
CA LYS A 75 10.43 -11.98 -2.38
C LYS A 75 11.80 -12.48 -1.94
N ASN A 76 12.17 -12.25 -0.68
CA ASN A 76 13.50 -12.61 -0.18
C ASN A 76 13.73 -14.12 -0.19
N ILE A 77 12.74 -14.92 0.25
CA ILE A 77 12.85 -16.37 0.23
C ILE A 77 12.93 -16.89 -1.20
N LEU A 78 12.09 -16.40 -2.11
CA LEU A 78 12.14 -16.78 -3.52
C LEU A 78 13.50 -16.44 -4.14
N LEU A 79 13.98 -15.23 -3.96
CA LEU A 79 15.25 -14.77 -4.50
C LEU A 79 16.47 -15.47 -3.87
N SER A 80 16.39 -15.93 -2.61
CA SER A 80 17.48 -16.65 -1.98
C SER A 80 17.80 -17.98 -2.66
N THR A 81 16.79 -18.59 -3.28
CA THR A 81 16.94 -19.87 -4.01
C THR A 81 17.23 -19.68 -5.50
N CYS A 82 17.10 -18.47 -6.02
CA CYS A 82 17.20 -18.19 -7.44
C CYS A 82 18.63 -17.91 -7.87
N LYS A 83 19.05 -18.59 -8.95
CA LYS A 83 20.29 -18.32 -9.68
C LYS A 83 19.94 -17.79 -11.06
N THR A 84 20.64 -16.75 -11.48
CA THR A 84 20.44 -16.09 -12.77
C THR A 84 21.70 -16.09 -13.60
N THR A 85 21.53 -15.93 -14.93
CA THR A 85 22.62 -15.75 -15.87
C THR A 85 22.94 -14.26 -16.08
N ALA A 86 24.02 -13.98 -16.82
CA ALA A 86 24.36 -12.62 -17.21
C ALA A 86 23.27 -11.91 -18.07
N LEU A 87 22.44 -12.70 -18.77
CA LEU A 87 21.33 -12.17 -19.57
C LEU A 87 20.23 -11.54 -18.71
N LEU A 88 20.00 -12.07 -17.50
CA LEU A 88 19.05 -11.54 -16.54
C LEU A 88 19.76 -11.18 -15.23
N PRO A 89 20.35 -9.99 -15.10
CA PRO A 89 20.99 -9.56 -13.87
C PRO A 89 20.05 -9.61 -12.67
N ARG A 90 20.59 -9.90 -11.50
CA ARG A 90 19.81 -10.00 -10.24
C ARG A 90 18.90 -8.82 -10.01
N THR A 91 19.35 -7.62 -10.30
CA THR A 91 18.56 -6.38 -10.15
C THR A 91 17.32 -6.34 -11.03
N GLN A 92 17.38 -6.95 -12.24
CA GLN A 92 16.20 -7.06 -13.12
C GLN A 92 15.24 -8.12 -12.60
N LEU A 93 15.75 -9.24 -12.10
CA LEU A 93 14.93 -10.27 -11.47
C LEU A 93 14.21 -9.73 -10.21
N GLU A 94 14.90 -8.95 -9.37
CA GLU A 94 14.29 -8.35 -8.19
C GLU A 94 13.12 -7.41 -8.52
N LYS A 95 13.25 -6.61 -9.59
CA LYS A 95 12.16 -5.77 -10.09
C LYS A 95 11.00 -6.62 -10.59
N LEU A 96 11.31 -7.64 -11.39
CA LEU A 96 10.31 -8.54 -11.95
C LEU A 96 9.48 -9.23 -10.87
N VAL A 97 10.14 -9.81 -9.87
CA VAL A 97 9.48 -10.47 -8.74
C VAL A 97 8.67 -9.48 -7.91
N GLN A 98 9.21 -8.29 -7.67
CA GLN A 98 8.49 -7.24 -6.95
C GLN A 98 7.20 -6.85 -7.68
N ASP A 99 7.28 -6.60 -8.98
CA ASP A 99 6.14 -6.22 -9.81
C ASP A 99 5.09 -7.34 -9.85
N TYR A 100 5.52 -8.59 -10.02
CA TYR A 100 4.61 -9.73 -10.01
C TYR A 100 3.83 -9.85 -8.68
N LEU A 101 4.54 -9.75 -7.55
CA LEU A 101 3.92 -9.88 -6.23
C LEU A 101 3.01 -8.68 -5.88
N VAL A 102 3.33 -7.47 -6.37
CA VAL A 102 2.56 -6.26 -6.06
C VAL A 102 1.39 -6.07 -7.01
N PHE A 103 1.57 -6.36 -8.30
CA PHE A 103 0.59 -6.03 -9.33
C PHE A 103 -0.11 -7.24 -9.94
N GLY A 104 0.35 -8.46 -9.61
CA GLY A 104 -0.09 -9.66 -10.31
C GLY A 104 0.35 -9.70 -11.78
N ASN A 105 1.23 -8.78 -12.18
CA ASN A 105 1.77 -8.64 -13.53
C ASN A 105 3.25 -8.30 -13.47
N ALA A 106 4.02 -8.91 -14.34
CA ALA A 106 5.41 -8.52 -14.56
C ALA A 106 5.75 -8.62 -16.05
N PHE A 107 6.67 -7.80 -16.50
CA PHE A 107 7.02 -7.71 -17.91
C PHE A 107 8.52 -7.84 -18.08
N ILE A 108 8.93 -8.52 -19.16
CA ILE A 108 10.33 -8.70 -19.55
C ILE A 108 10.49 -8.28 -21.00
N GLU A 109 11.30 -7.26 -21.23
CA GLU A 109 11.78 -6.92 -22.56
C GLU A 109 12.95 -7.82 -22.94
N VAL A 110 12.81 -8.50 -24.06
CA VAL A 110 13.84 -9.36 -24.66
C VAL A 110 14.62 -8.54 -25.67
N VAL A 111 15.83 -8.13 -25.30
CA VAL A 111 16.71 -7.37 -26.17
C VAL A 111 17.52 -8.32 -27.03
N LYS A 112 17.41 -8.18 -28.37
CA LYS A 112 18.10 -9.03 -29.35
C LYS A 112 19.13 -8.22 -30.13
N ASN A 113 20.20 -8.89 -30.55
CA ASN A 113 21.18 -8.32 -31.50
C ASN A 113 20.63 -8.35 -32.94
N ALA A 114 21.42 -7.88 -33.89
CA ALA A 114 21.04 -7.85 -35.31
C ALA A 114 20.88 -9.27 -35.93
N PHE A 115 21.45 -10.28 -35.30
CA PHE A 115 21.35 -11.68 -35.73
C PHE A 115 20.17 -12.42 -35.12
N GLY A 116 19.47 -11.79 -34.16
CA GLY A 116 18.31 -12.38 -33.48
C GLY A 116 18.63 -13.02 -32.13
N ASP A 117 19.89 -13.06 -31.72
CA ASP A 117 20.26 -13.64 -30.42
C ASP A 117 19.87 -12.75 -29.27
N VAL A 118 19.44 -13.36 -28.18
CA VAL A 118 19.11 -12.62 -26.94
C VAL A 118 20.40 -12.17 -26.27
N ILE A 119 20.53 -10.85 -26.07
CA ILE A 119 21.72 -10.24 -25.45
C ILE A 119 21.45 -9.65 -24.06
N ALA A 120 20.19 -9.35 -23.73
CA ALA A 120 19.81 -8.87 -22.42
C ALA A 120 18.31 -9.05 -22.17
N LEU A 121 17.94 -9.20 -20.91
CA LEU A 121 16.58 -9.19 -20.43
C LEU A 121 16.41 -7.98 -19.47
N ARG A 122 15.40 -7.16 -19.71
CA ARG A 122 15.11 -5.98 -18.90
C ARG A 122 13.71 -6.09 -18.32
N SER A 123 13.51 -5.65 -17.10
CA SER A 123 12.20 -5.58 -16.47
C SER A 123 11.73 -4.12 -16.42
N PRO A 124 10.91 -3.66 -17.39
CA PRO A 124 10.24 -2.39 -17.31
C PRO A 124 9.20 -2.45 -16.17
N LEU A 125 8.99 -1.33 -15.47
CA LEU A 125 8.06 -1.29 -14.34
C LEU A 125 6.63 -1.56 -14.81
N ALA A 126 6.00 -2.59 -14.26
CA ALA A 126 4.65 -3.02 -14.63
C ALA A 126 3.61 -1.89 -14.49
N LYS A 127 3.79 -1.00 -13.53
CA LYS A 127 2.95 0.17 -13.31
C LYS A 127 2.74 1.02 -14.58
N TYR A 128 3.74 1.11 -15.43
CA TYR A 128 3.71 1.92 -16.65
C TYR A 128 3.44 1.10 -17.91
N MET A 129 3.39 -0.22 -17.81
CA MET A 129 3.15 -1.09 -18.95
C MET A 129 1.67 -1.13 -19.32
N ARG A 130 1.41 -1.23 -20.63
CA ARG A 130 0.08 -1.43 -21.21
C ARG A 130 0.14 -2.53 -22.24
N VAL A 131 -0.89 -3.37 -22.24
CA VAL A 131 -1.08 -4.44 -23.23
C VAL A 131 -1.80 -3.84 -24.43
N GLY A 132 -1.26 -4.01 -25.62
CA GLY A 132 -1.85 -3.56 -26.87
C GLY A 132 -3.05 -4.40 -27.28
N VAL A 133 -3.83 -3.91 -28.25
CA VAL A 133 -4.97 -4.62 -28.84
C VAL A 133 -4.48 -5.81 -29.67
N ASP A 134 -3.36 -5.64 -30.37
CA ASP A 134 -2.75 -6.70 -31.15
C ASP A 134 -1.95 -7.63 -30.26
N GLU A 135 -2.02 -8.90 -30.52
CA GLU A 135 -1.23 -9.92 -29.82
C GLU A 135 0.27 -9.60 -29.90
N GLY A 136 0.95 -9.63 -28.76
CA GLY A 136 2.38 -9.36 -28.63
C GLY A 136 2.76 -7.88 -28.73
N GLN A 137 1.79 -6.97 -28.75
CA GLN A 137 2.01 -5.52 -28.72
C GLN A 137 1.97 -4.98 -27.29
N PHE A 138 2.96 -4.20 -26.92
CA PHE A 138 3.07 -3.62 -25.58
C PHE A 138 3.52 -2.16 -25.68
N PHE A 139 3.05 -1.36 -24.73
CA PHE A 139 3.39 0.06 -24.61
C PHE A 139 3.90 0.36 -23.21
N GLN A 140 4.77 1.34 -23.10
CA GLN A 140 5.16 1.95 -21.84
C GLN A 140 4.72 3.39 -21.82
N ILE A 141 3.92 3.76 -20.80
CA ILE A 141 3.53 5.15 -20.58
C ILE A 141 4.68 5.88 -19.92
N VAL A 142 5.29 6.81 -20.65
CA VAL A 142 6.34 7.68 -20.15
C VAL A 142 5.70 8.96 -19.58
N THR A 143 6.41 9.70 -18.76
CA THR A 143 5.90 10.91 -18.12
C THR A 143 5.44 11.93 -19.17
N GLY A 144 4.22 12.45 -19.03
CA GLY A 144 3.74 13.59 -19.82
C GLY A 144 3.04 13.26 -21.14
N TYR A 145 2.39 12.12 -21.24
CA TYR A 145 1.64 11.67 -22.44
C TYR A 145 2.51 11.06 -23.55
N GLU A 146 3.80 10.92 -23.36
CA GLU A 146 4.64 10.17 -24.28
C GLU A 146 4.46 8.67 -24.04
N GLU A 147 4.24 7.93 -25.13
CA GLU A 147 4.09 6.50 -25.16
C GLU A 147 5.27 5.92 -25.92
N TYR A 148 5.88 4.89 -25.34
CA TYR A 148 6.88 4.09 -26.03
C TYR A 148 6.26 2.77 -26.43
N GLU A 149 6.23 2.47 -27.71
CA GLU A 149 5.79 1.19 -28.25
C GLU A 149 6.99 0.25 -28.37
N PHE A 150 6.90 -0.92 -27.73
CA PHE A 150 7.90 -1.95 -27.87
C PHE A 150 7.78 -2.64 -29.23
N LYS A 151 8.90 -3.14 -29.74
CA LYS A 151 8.88 -3.98 -30.94
C LYS A 151 7.95 -5.17 -30.70
N LYS A 152 7.02 -5.43 -31.60
CA LYS A 152 6.05 -6.52 -31.49
C LYS A 152 6.76 -7.85 -31.20
N GLY A 153 6.30 -8.56 -30.18
CA GLY A 153 6.87 -9.83 -29.71
C GLY A 153 8.20 -9.71 -28.96
N SER A 154 8.66 -8.50 -28.61
CA SER A 154 9.87 -8.32 -27.79
C SER A 154 9.59 -8.27 -26.29
N VAL A 155 8.35 -8.27 -25.86
CA VAL A 155 7.98 -8.26 -24.43
C VAL A 155 7.23 -9.54 -24.08
N LEU A 156 7.64 -10.15 -22.97
CA LEU A 156 6.93 -11.25 -22.31
C LEU A 156 6.19 -10.70 -21.11
N GLN A 157 4.94 -11.10 -20.92
CA GLN A 157 4.15 -10.80 -19.74
C GLN A 157 3.98 -12.06 -18.90
N LEU A 158 4.26 -11.97 -17.61
CA LEU A 158 3.87 -12.93 -16.59
C LEU A 158 2.62 -12.43 -15.90
N ILE A 159 1.60 -13.26 -15.85
CA ILE A 159 0.28 -12.92 -15.33
C ILE A 159 -0.01 -13.84 -14.13
N ASN A 160 -0.48 -13.26 -13.03
CA ASN A 160 -1.16 -14.02 -12.00
C ASN A 160 -2.61 -14.24 -12.45
N PRO A 161 -3.03 -15.45 -12.83
CA PRO A 161 -4.34 -15.66 -13.44
C PRO A 161 -5.46 -15.36 -12.47
N ASP A 162 -6.51 -14.73 -13.00
CA ASP A 162 -7.75 -14.45 -12.30
C ASP A 162 -8.93 -14.88 -13.17
N ILE A 163 -10.00 -15.37 -12.53
CA ILE A 163 -11.19 -15.87 -13.26
C ILE A 163 -11.94 -14.79 -14.05
N ASN A 164 -11.69 -13.53 -13.75
CA ASN A 164 -12.38 -12.38 -14.34
C ASN A 164 -11.48 -11.59 -15.31
N GLN A 165 -10.23 -12.00 -15.50
CA GLN A 165 -9.23 -11.25 -16.28
C GLN A 165 -8.40 -12.15 -17.17
N GLU A 166 -8.34 -11.81 -18.46
CA GLU A 166 -7.48 -12.48 -19.45
C GLU A 166 -6.26 -11.62 -19.84
N ILE A 167 -6.41 -10.29 -19.82
CA ILE A 167 -5.41 -9.35 -20.32
C ILE A 167 -4.39 -9.00 -19.25
N TYR A 168 -4.85 -8.83 -18.02
CA TYR A 168 -4.00 -8.53 -16.88
C TYR A 168 -4.22 -9.53 -15.76
N GLY A 169 -3.15 -9.79 -15.03
CA GLY A 169 -3.24 -10.50 -13.77
C GLY A 169 -3.71 -9.62 -12.64
N VAL A 170 -4.11 -10.25 -11.55
CA VAL A 170 -4.61 -9.60 -10.34
C VAL A 170 -3.79 -10.08 -9.15
N PRO A 171 -3.35 -9.19 -8.26
CA PRO A 171 -2.57 -9.61 -7.10
C PRO A 171 -3.45 -10.38 -6.10
N GLU A 172 -2.88 -11.44 -5.52
CA GLU A 172 -3.59 -12.37 -4.61
C GLU A 172 -4.12 -11.72 -3.33
N TYR A 173 -3.49 -10.63 -2.90
CA TYR A 173 -3.78 -9.98 -1.63
C TYR A 173 -4.94 -8.96 -1.68
N LEU A 174 -5.61 -8.78 -2.81
CA LEU A 174 -6.64 -7.73 -2.95
C LEU A 174 -7.72 -7.80 -1.86
N ALA A 175 -8.12 -9.01 -1.48
CA ALA A 175 -9.11 -9.21 -0.42
C ALA A 175 -8.68 -8.61 0.94
N ALA A 176 -7.38 -8.53 1.20
CA ALA A 176 -6.83 -8.01 2.45
C ALA A 176 -6.58 -6.49 2.45
N LEU A 177 -6.78 -5.79 1.34
CA LEU A 177 -6.52 -4.34 1.30
C LEU A 177 -7.36 -3.57 2.30
N GLN A 178 -8.61 -3.97 2.53
CA GLN A 178 -9.48 -3.33 3.54
C GLN A 178 -8.92 -3.51 4.95
N SER A 179 -8.42 -4.70 5.29
CA SER A 179 -7.75 -4.96 6.57
C SER A 179 -6.44 -4.19 6.69
N ALA A 180 -5.68 -4.03 5.59
CA ALA A 180 -4.48 -3.20 5.57
C ALA A 180 -4.80 -1.72 5.85
N PHE A 181 -5.86 -1.16 5.24
CA PHE A 181 -6.32 0.21 5.48
C PHE A 181 -6.92 0.39 6.87
N LEU A 182 -7.62 -0.62 7.40
CA LEU A 182 -8.10 -0.60 8.78
C LEU A 182 -6.92 -0.55 9.75
N ASN A 183 -5.86 -1.32 9.50
CA ASN A 183 -4.63 -1.30 10.29
C ASN A 183 -3.94 0.07 10.25
N GLU A 184 -3.89 0.72 9.08
CA GLU A 184 -3.42 2.08 8.90
C GLU A 184 -4.27 3.07 9.70
N SER A 185 -5.60 3.02 9.53
CA SER A 185 -6.56 3.92 10.20
C SER A 185 -6.45 3.81 11.71
N ALA A 186 -6.33 2.60 12.25
CA ALA A 186 -6.10 2.37 13.69
C ALA A 186 -4.77 2.98 14.16
N THR A 187 -3.73 2.91 13.33
CA THR A 187 -2.42 3.51 13.62
C THR A 187 -2.49 5.04 13.61
N LEU A 188 -3.15 5.62 12.61
CA LEU A 188 -3.34 7.07 12.48
C LEU A 188 -4.20 7.62 13.61
N PHE A 189 -5.29 6.92 13.95
CA PHE A 189 -6.14 7.30 15.08
C PHE A 189 -5.34 7.27 16.39
N ARG A 190 -4.61 6.19 16.66
CA ARG A 190 -3.77 6.06 17.86
C ARG A 190 -2.71 7.16 17.91
N ARG A 191 -2.05 7.45 16.80
CA ARG A 191 -1.08 8.56 16.71
C ARG A 191 -1.73 9.89 17.05
N LYS A 192 -2.92 10.17 16.50
CA LYS A 192 -3.66 11.38 16.78
C LYS A 192 -4.12 11.47 18.24
N TYR A 193 -4.55 10.35 18.81
CA TYR A 193 -4.93 10.24 20.21
C TYR A 193 -3.75 10.60 21.13
N TYR A 194 -2.56 10.05 20.89
CA TYR A 194 -1.38 10.38 21.68
C TYR A 194 -0.85 11.80 21.44
N LEU A 195 -0.92 12.31 20.24
CA LEU A 195 -0.57 13.71 19.94
C LEU A 195 -1.50 14.69 20.63
N ASN A 196 -2.74 14.31 20.91
CA ASN A 196 -3.70 15.09 21.66
C ASN A 196 -3.63 14.82 23.18
N GLY A 197 -2.53 14.28 23.70
CA GLY A 197 -2.33 14.05 25.14
C GLY A 197 -3.16 12.91 25.71
N ALA A 198 -3.47 11.88 24.89
CA ALA A 198 -4.27 10.70 25.27
C ALA A 198 -5.69 11.04 25.75
N HIS A 199 -6.30 12.09 25.20
CA HIS A 199 -7.68 12.47 25.45
C HIS A 199 -8.49 12.60 24.15
N ALA A 200 -9.72 12.11 24.17
CA ALA A 200 -10.65 12.27 23.05
C ALA A 200 -11.16 13.73 22.91
N GLY A 201 -10.81 14.57 23.84
CA GLY A 201 -11.30 15.93 24.01
C GLY A 201 -12.22 16.05 25.21
N SER A 202 -12.62 17.27 25.53
CA SER A 202 -13.57 17.55 26.60
C SER A 202 -14.66 18.51 26.11
N ILE A 203 -15.86 18.33 26.62
CA ILE A 203 -16.92 19.32 26.47
C ILE A 203 -16.78 20.29 27.64
N ILE A 204 -16.48 21.52 27.33
CA ILE A 204 -16.50 22.59 28.33
C ILE A 204 -17.90 23.22 28.32
N TYR A 205 -18.63 22.96 29.39
CA TYR A 205 -19.99 23.43 29.55
C TYR A 205 -20.02 24.57 30.57
N MET A 206 -20.55 25.71 30.17
CA MET A 206 -20.68 26.90 31.05
C MET A 206 -22.11 27.37 31.05
N THR A 207 -22.68 27.50 32.25
CA THR A 207 -24.06 27.94 32.48
C THR A 207 -24.16 29.28 33.22
N ASP A 208 -23.02 29.89 33.61
CA ASP A 208 -23.01 31.14 34.33
C ASP A 208 -23.48 32.30 33.44
N PRO A 209 -24.44 33.15 33.89
CA PRO A 209 -24.88 34.28 33.12
C PRO A 209 -23.84 35.42 33.15
N THR A 210 -22.76 35.27 32.44
CA THR A 210 -21.81 36.35 32.19
C THR A 210 -22.52 37.43 31.35
N GLN A 211 -22.64 38.62 31.90
CA GLN A 211 -23.36 39.75 31.26
C GLN A 211 -22.54 40.36 30.10
N ASN A 212 -21.30 39.96 29.90
CA ASN A 212 -20.40 40.60 28.94
C ASN A 212 -20.04 39.65 27.77
N LYS A 213 -20.49 40.04 26.58
CA LYS A 213 -20.17 39.26 25.34
C LYS A 213 -18.67 39.19 25.04
N ASP A 214 -17.89 40.15 25.49
CA ASP A 214 -16.47 40.26 25.27
C ASP A 214 -15.69 39.21 26.08
N ASP A 215 -16.18 38.87 27.28
CA ASP A 215 -15.57 37.84 28.13
C ASP A 215 -15.75 36.44 27.52
N ILE A 216 -16.93 36.19 26.92
CA ILE A 216 -17.20 34.92 26.21
C ILE A 216 -16.30 34.79 24.98
N GLN A 217 -16.13 35.91 24.28
CA GLN A 217 -15.28 35.93 23.11
C GLN A 217 -13.80 35.72 23.49
N SER A 218 -13.34 36.35 24.57
CA SER A 218 -11.99 36.15 25.11
C SER A 218 -11.73 34.73 25.54
N ILE A 219 -12.68 34.05 26.18
CA ILE A 219 -12.59 32.65 26.57
C ILE A 219 -12.55 31.76 25.32
N LYS A 220 -13.40 32.01 24.31
CA LYS A 220 -13.36 31.29 23.03
C LYS A 220 -12.04 31.44 22.31
N ASP A 221 -11.47 32.64 22.32
CA ASP A 221 -10.22 32.92 21.63
C ASP A 221 -9.00 32.33 22.36
N GLN A 222 -9.03 32.34 23.72
CA GLN A 222 -8.05 31.59 24.51
C GLN A 222 -8.14 30.08 24.26
N ILE A 223 -9.34 29.49 24.20
CA ILE A 223 -9.54 28.08 23.86
C ILE A 223 -9.10 27.77 22.42
N LYS A 224 -9.27 28.73 21.48
CA LYS A 224 -8.76 28.60 20.11
C LYS A 224 -7.24 28.73 20.03
N GLN A 225 -6.62 29.61 20.82
CA GLN A 225 -5.16 29.79 20.85
C GLN A 225 -4.42 28.61 21.47
N THR A 226 -5.08 27.80 22.31
CA THR A 226 -4.56 26.52 22.77
C THR A 226 -4.60 25.42 21.70
N LYS A 227 -4.96 25.76 20.44
CA LYS A 227 -4.92 24.84 19.29
C LYS A 227 -3.53 24.88 18.65
N GLY A 228 -2.63 24.06 19.13
CA GLY A 228 -1.32 23.78 18.52
C GLY A 228 -1.07 22.27 18.48
N THR A 229 0.06 21.87 17.93
CA THR A 229 0.53 20.47 17.97
C THR A 229 0.56 20.00 19.43
N GLY A 230 -0.37 19.13 19.82
CA GLY A 230 -0.57 18.67 21.19
C GLY A 230 -1.82 19.20 21.89
N ASN A 231 -2.61 20.05 21.28
CA ASN A 231 -3.77 20.67 21.91
C ASN A 231 -5.07 19.91 21.66
N PHE A 232 -5.81 19.72 22.75
CA PHE A 232 -7.09 19.00 22.84
C PHE A 232 -8.17 19.66 21.98
N LYS A 233 -9.02 18.87 21.35
CA LYS A 233 -10.27 19.36 20.78
C LYS A 233 -11.29 19.49 21.92
N ASN A 234 -11.42 20.69 22.47
CA ASN A 234 -12.45 20.98 23.41
C ASN A 234 -13.68 21.60 22.70
N LEU A 235 -14.87 21.10 23.00
CA LEU A 235 -16.10 21.71 22.56
C LEU A 235 -16.54 22.69 23.66
N PHE A 236 -16.60 23.98 23.33
CA PHE A 236 -17.14 25.01 24.25
C PHE A 236 -18.61 25.20 23.97
N VAL A 237 -19.43 25.03 25.01
CA VAL A 237 -20.89 25.31 24.97
C VAL A 237 -21.22 26.33 26.03
N TYR A 238 -21.77 27.49 25.60
CA TYR A 238 -22.26 28.53 26.48
C TYR A 238 -23.77 28.55 26.44
N ILE A 239 -24.41 28.46 27.63
CA ILE A 239 -25.87 28.56 27.78
C ILE A 239 -26.16 29.64 28.82
N PRO A 240 -26.70 30.81 28.43
CA PRO A 240 -27.07 31.86 29.35
C PRO A 240 -28.27 31.42 30.21
N ASN A 241 -28.26 31.78 31.50
CA ASN A 241 -29.31 31.48 32.51
C ASN A 241 -29.29 30.06 33.08
N GLY A 242 -28.17 29.43 33.21
CA GLY A 242 -28.00 28.12 33.82
C GLY A 242 -27.98 28.13 35.36
N LYS A 243 -28.10 26.97 35.97
CA LYS A 243 -28.14 26.75 37.41
C LYS A 243 -26.74 26.54 38.03
N LYS A 244 -26.73 26.39 39.34
CA LYS A 244 -25.70 26.49 40.38
C LYS A 244 -24.30 25.92 40.17
N ASP A 245 -24.05 25.11 39.14
CA ASP A 245 -22.71 24.53 38.80
C ASP A 245 -22.25 25.04 37.42
N GLY A 246 -22.02 26.34 37.33
CA GLY A 246 -21.90 27.12 36.11
C GLY A 246 -20.76 26.73 35.14
N PHE A 247 -19.83 25.89 35.55
CA PHE A 247 -18.73 25.45 34.70
C PHE A 247 -18.41 23.94 34.91
N GLN A 248 -18.60 23.17 33.89
CA GLN A 248 -18.23 21.72 33.92
C GLN A 248 -17.38 21.36 32.74
N VAL A 249 -16.33 20.63 33.02
CA VAL A 249 -15.50 19.96 31.98
C VAL A 249 -15.93 18.50 31.97
N ILE A 250 -16.63 18.11 30.93
CA ILE A 250 -17.04 16.72 30.71
C ILE A 250 -16.02 16.11 29.77
N PRO A 251 -15.13 15.21 30.23
CA PRO A 251 -14.27 14.50 29.33
C PRO A 251 -15.15 13.68 28.38
N LEU A 252 -14.92 13.78 27.09
CA LEU A 252 -15.43 12.79 26.12
C LEU A 252 -14.72 11.50 26.49
N SER A 253 -15.34 10.75 27.39
CA SER A 253 -14.74 9.60 28.03
C SER A 253 -14.28 8.56 27.03
N ASP A 254 -13.25 7.87 27.40
CA ASP A 254 -12.60 6.68 26.88
C ASP A 254 -13.58 5.58 26.42
N ALA A 255 -14.47 5.92 25.49
CA ALA A 255 -15.40 4.96 24.88
C ALA A 255 -14.68 3.90 24.04
N VAL A 256 -13.38 4.13 23.77
CA VAL A 256 -12.55 3.17 23.08
C VAL A 256 -11.46 2.71 24.04
N SER A 257 -11.63 1.51 24.56
CA SER A 257 -10.63 0.91 25.46
C SER A 257 -9.29 0.75 24.74
N LYS A 258 -8.19 0.85 25.48
CA LYS A 258 -6.85 0.59 24.92
C LYS A 258 -6.77 -0.78 24.28
N ASP A 259 -7.56 -1.72 24.75
CA ASP A 259 -7.64 -3.10 24.29
C ASP A 259 -8.29 -3.21 22.92
N ASP A 260 -9.26 -2.33 22.58
CA ASP A 260 -9.93 -2.35 21.28
C ASP A 260 -8.97 -2.02 20.14
N PHE A 261 -8.06 -1.04 20.33
CA PHE A 261 -7.05 -0.73 19.33
C PHE A 261 -6.06 -1.86 19.11
N LEU A 262 -5.67 -2.53 20.17
CA LEU A 262 -4.77 -3.67 20.09
C LEU A 262 -5.45 -4.84 19.35
N ASN A 263 -6.71 -5.10 19.68
CA ASN A 263 -7.50 -6.14 19.04
C ASN A 263 -7.70 -5.86 17.54
N ILE A 264 -8.07 -4.65 17.16
CA ILE A 264 -8.20 -4.25 15.75
C ILE A 264 -6.86 -4.43 15.02
N LYS A 265 -5.75 -4.00 15.62
CA LYS A 265 -4.43 -4.15 15.01
C LYS A 265 -4.01 -5.60 14.85
N ASN A 266 -4.29 -6.44 15.82
CA ASN A 266 -3.98 -7.87 15.76
C ASN A 266 -4.86 -8.58 14.73
N ALA A 267 -6.17 -8.36 14.75
CA ALA A 267 -7.10 -8.97 13.80
C ALA A 267 -6.75 -8.55 12.36
N SER A 268 -6.58 -7.25 12.10
CA SER A 268 -6.24 -6.76 10.76
C SER A 268 -4.85 -7.20 10.29
N ARG A 269 -3.89 -7.40 11.21
CA ARG A 269 -2.61 -8.04 10.91
C ARG A 269 -2.81 -9.48 10.46
N ASP A 270 -3.58 -10.25 11.22
CA ASP A 270 -3.78 -11.67 10.97
C ASP A 270 -4.53 -11.90 9.65
N ASP A 271 -5.50 -11.06 9.31
CA ASP A 271 -6.17 -11.05 8.00
C ASP A 271 -5.19 -10.79 6.85
N VAL A 272 -4.32 -9.79 7.00
CA VAL A 272 -3.31 -9.46 5.99
C VAL A 272 -2.33 -10.62 5.80
N LEU A 273 -1.85 -11.22 6.90
CA LEU A 273 -0.94 -12.37 6.82
C LEU A 273 -1.61 -13.60 6.21
N ALA A 274 -2.88 -13.84 6.55
CA ALA A 274 -3.67 -14.93 5.98
C ALA A 274 -3.85 -14.77 4.46
N ALA A 275 -4.15 -13.57 3.98
CA ALA A 275 -4.27 -13.31 2.55
C ALA A 275 -2.95 -13.46 1.79
N HIS A 276 -1.82 -13.15 2.43
CA HIS A 276 -0.50 -13.43 1.89
C HIS A 276 -0.05 -14.87 2.12
N ARG A 277 -0.77 -15.64 2.92
CA ARG A 277 -0.41 -17.01 3.33
C ARG A 277 0.97 -17.11 3.98
N VAL A 278 1.44 -16.01 4.60
CA VAL A 278 2.74 -15.92 5.27
C VAL A 278 2.59 -16.25 6.75
N PRO A 279 3.22 -17.29 7.27
CA PRO A 279 3.21 -17.60 8.68
C PRO A 279 3.78 -16.45 9.52
N PRO A 280 3.14 -16.06 10.63
CA PRO A 280 3.61 -14.98 11.49
C PRO A 280 5.06 -15.17 11.95
N GLN A 281 5.47 -16.40 12.17
CA GLN A 281 6.82 -16.77 12.61
C GLN A 281 7.91 -16.29 11.64
N LEU A 282 7.64 -16.35 10.32
CA LEU A 282 8.59 -15.89 9.30
C LEU A 282 8.76 -14.36 9.29
N MET A 283 7.87 -13.66 9.98
CA MET A 283 7.93 -12.20 10.17
C MET A 283 8.41 -11.80 11.56
N GLY A 284 8.88 -12.75 12.38
CA GLY A 284 9.29 -12.50 13.75
C GLY A 284 8.12 -12.17 14.70
N ILE A 285 6.90 -12.54 14.34
CA ILE A 285 5.70 -12.30 15.15
C ILE A 285 5.34 -13.56 15.93
N VAL A 286 5.16 -13.43 17.24
CA VAL A 286 4.64 -14.50 18.08
C VAL A 286 3.14 -14.65 17.84
N PRO A 287 2.65 -15.81 17.42
CA PRO A 287 1.21 -16.04 17.24
C PRO A 287 0.44 -15.89 18.54
N ASN A 288 -0.75 -15.28 18.51
CA ASN A 288 -1.51 -14.97 19.73
C ASN A 288 -2.03 -16.21 20.48
N ASN A 289 -2.21 -17.34 19.79
CA ASN A 289 -2.87 -18.55 20.32
C ASN A 289 -1.93 -19.74 20.51
N THR A 290 -0.64 -19.54 20.41
CA THR A 290 0.36 -20.60 20.64
C THR A 290 1.17 -20.27 21.88
N GLY A 291 1.44 -21.27 22.72
CA GLY A 291 2.25 -21.12 23.94
C GLY A 291 3.71 -20.73 23.68
N GLY A 292 4.02 -20.13 22.51
CA GLY A 292 5.36 -19.71 22.10
C GLY A 292 5.43 -19.43 20.61
N PHE A 293 6.64 -19.33 20.08
CA PHE A 293 6.91 -19.02 18.68
C PHE A 293 6.45 -20.13 17.71
N GLY A 294 6.20 -21.34 18.23
CA GLY A 294 5.87 -22.52 17.43
C GLY A 294 7.10 -23.11 16.73
N ASP A 295 6.84 -24.11 15.87
CA ASP A 295 7.90 -24.75 15.08
C ASP A 295 8.13 -23.95 13.78
N VAL A 296 9.15 -23.09 13.80
CA VAL A 296 9.51 -22.23 12.66
C VAL A 296 9.94 -23.04 11.44
N GLU A 297 10.62 -24.16 11.65
CA GLU A 297 11.09 -24.99 10.51
C GLU A 297 9.92 -25.63 9.78
N LYS A 298 8.96 -26.19 10.51
CA LYS A 298 7.76 -26.77 9.89
C LYS A 298 6.94 -25.69 9.18
N ALA A 299 6.73 -24.53 9.82
CA ALA A 299 6.04 -23.42 9.21
C ALA A 299 6.74 -22.97 7.91
N THR A 300 8.07 -22.87 7.92
CA THR A 300 8.88 -22.53 6.75
C THR A 300 8.74 -23.55 5.63
N LYS A 301 8.79 -24.86 5.94
CA LYS A 301 8.65 -25.93 4.95
C LYS A 301 7.27 -25.88 4.29
N VAL A 302 6.21 -25.75 5.06
CA VAL A 302 4.84 -25.65 4.52
C VAL A 302 4.69 -24.41 3.65
N PHE A 303 5.18 -23.27 4.10
CA PHE A 303 5.16 -22.03 3.34
C PHE A 303 5.95 -22.16 2.03
N PHE A 304 7.13 -22.74 2.08
CA PHE A 304 7.97 -22.93 0.91
C PHE A 304 7.28 -23.80 -0.15
N VAL A 305 6.70 -24.93 0.27
CA VAL A 305 6.02 -25.86 -0.66
C VAL A 305 4.77 -25.20 -1.27
N ASN A 306 3.98 -24.52 -0.47
CA ASN A 306 2.69 -24.00 -0.93
C ASN A 306 2.77 -22.65 -1.65
N GLU A 307 3.80 -21.84 -1.35
CA GLU A 307 3.86 -20.46 -1.85
C GLU A 307 5.10 -20.20 -2.72
N ILE A 308 6.25 -20.74 -2.32
CA ILE A 308 7.50 -20.41 -3.04
C ILE A 308 7.70 -21.32 -4.26
N ILE A 309 7.44 -22.62 -4.15
CA ILE A 309 7.54 -23.53 -5.31
C ILE A 309 6.62 -23.10 -6.44
N PRO A 310 5.33 -22.78 -6.23
CA PRO A 310 4.47 -22.27 -7.30
C PRO A 310 5.00 -20.99 -7.95
N LEU A 311 5.59 -20.08 -7.18
CA LEU A 311 6.23 -18.88 -7.73
C LEU A 311 7.50 -19.22 -8.55
N GLN A 312 8.29 -20.23 -8.13
CA GLN A 312 9.43 -20.71 -8.90
C GLN A 312 8.98 -21.28 -10.25
N GLU A 313 7.93 -22.10 -10.27
CA GLU A 313 7.36 -22.65 -11.50
C GLU A 313 6.85 -21.53 -12.42
N ARG A 314 6.19 -20.52 -11.87
CA ARG A 314 5.78 -19.36 -12.67
C ARG A 314 6.95 -18.62 -13.31
N LEU A 315 8.06 -18.46 -12.59
CA LEU A 315 9.26 -17.83 -13.16
C LEU A 315 9.97 -18.70 -14.20
N LYS A 316 9.86 -20.03 -14.13
CA LYS A 316 10.43 -20.93 -15.15
C LYS A 316 9.75 -20.78 -16.52
N GLU A 317 8.50 -20.28 -16.58
CA GLU A 317 7.86 -19.97 -17.86
C GLU A 317 8.71 -19.02 -18.73
N ILE A 318 9.57 -18.21 -18.12
CA ILE A 318 10.50 -17.32 -18.84
C ILE A 318 11.47 -18.16 -19.67
N ASN A 319 12.04 -19.23 -19.08
CA ASN A 319 12.95 -20.12 -19.77
C ASN A 319 12.25 -20.81 -20.96
N GLU A 320 11.03 -21.28 -20.73
CA GLU A 320 10.23 -21.98 -21.75
C GLU A 320 9.93 -21.06 -22.94
N ARG A 321 9.49 -19.82 -22.66
CA ARG A 321 9.17 -18.84 -23.71
C ARG A 321 10.38 -18.33 -24.46
N LEU A 322 11.54 -18.30 -23.81
CA LEU A 322 12.81 -17.90 -24.44
C LEU A 322 13.53 -19.03 -25.17
N GLY A 323 13.23 -20.29 -24.81
CA GLY A 323 13.96 -21.46 -25.28
C GLY A 323 15.39 -21.54 -24.75
N ILE A 324 15.73 -20.76 -23.71
CA ILE A 324 17.05 -20.74 -23.06
C ILE A 324 16.88 -20.68 -21.54
N GLU A 325 17.77 -21.32 -20.80
CA GLU A 325 17.72 -21.31 -19.34
C GLU A 325 18.41 -20.07 -18.78
N VAL A 326 17.62 -19.12 -18.27
CA VAL A 326 18.11 -17.87 -17.68
C VAL A 326 17.89 -17.80 -16.17
N ILE A 327 17.01 -18.65 -15.62
CA ILE A 327 16.66 -18.75 -14.22
C ILE A 327 16.68 -20.20 -13.79
N THR A 328 17.39 -20.52 -12.71
CA THR A 328 17.34 -21.82 -12.05
C THR A 328 17.14 -21.66 -10.56
N PHE A 329 16.69 -22.70 -9.89
CA PHE A 329 16.42 -22.69 -8.46
C PHE A 329 17.24 -23.77 -7.75
N SER A 330 17.79 -23.41 -6.60
CA SER A 330 18.41 -24.34 -5.65
C SER A 330 17.43 -24.66 -4.53
N GLU A 331 17.71 -25.73 -3.79
CA GLU A 331 16.98 -26.02 -2.57
C GLU A 331 17.11 -24.89 -1.57
N TYR A 332 16.03 -24.61 -0.85
CA TYR A 332 16.05 -23.69 0.27
C TYR A 332 16.61 -24.38 1.50
N LYS A 333 17.72 -23.89 2.00
CA LYS A 333 18.36 -24.40 3.21
C LYS A 333 18.32 -23.33 4.28
N LEU A 334 17.76 -23.67 5.43
CA LEU A 334 18.01 -22.94 6.65
C LEU A 334 19.48 -23.15 7.03
N LEU A 335 20.14 -22.12 7.55
CA LEU A 335 21.51 -22.27 8.03
C LEU A 335 21.54 -23.36 9.09
N GLU A 336 22.31 -24.40 8.87
CA GLU A 336 22.56 -25.41 9.88
C GLU A 336 23.38 -24.76 11.01
N GLU A 337 22.95 -24.99 12.25
CA GLU A 337 23.79 -24.65 13.42
C GLU A 337 25.11 -25.44 13.27
N LYS A 338 26.21 -24.70 13.32
CA LYS A 338 27.55 -25.28 13.29
C LYS A 338 27.90 -25.87 14.63
#